data_ad865b07fc61784334520f58bbc5b517
#
_entry.id   ad865b07fc61784334520f58bbc5b517
#
_cell.length_a   1.000
_cell.length_b   1.000
_cell.length_c   1.000
_cell.angle_alpha   90.00
_cell.angle_beta   90.00
_cell.angle_gamma   90.00
#
_symmetry.space_group_name_H-M   'P 1'
#
loop_
_entity.id
_entity.type
_entity.pdbx_description
1 polymer ?
#
loop_
_entity_poly.entity_id
_entity_poly.type
_entity_poly.pdbx_seq_one_letter_code
_entity_poly.pdbx_strand_id
1 'polypeptide(L)'
;MDILITILIATLVLGFLVFIHEGGHFLAARAFGVRVSEFMIGLPGPSIGVTWKGTRFGVTVVPLGGYAAVCGMGTGTPSPHLKAVLGYMYANGTADMEDVADALGITDDEAYQALEELTEWGSLKRPTRKDKLNTYRTPACLINGVKHDEGTPREVANLDEFFASEQKQQYCMLPFWKRITILLAGPFMNLLYAMIVFVVIYSIIGVDVQMQSGEVVHYVLAPFDAIVAGFKYIGMVAVAILGLFNPATAADTVANSTSIVGIAVLSKTAFEAGFISLLSFSAVISVSLGLANLLPIPPLDGGRFVIEVYQKIRRKNISIRALNYLSIGGMCLFMAFFVFMLNQDVQRFIFGNWG
;
A
#
# COMPACT_ATOMS: atom_id res chain seq x y z
N MET A 1 1.36 -31.05 -9.71
CA MET A 1 1.65 -30.75 -8.30
C MET A 1 2.60 -29.56 -8.16
N ASP A 2 3.59 -29.45 -9.03
CA ASP A 2 4.62 -28.40 -8.99
C ASP A 2 4.09 -26.96 -9.16
N ILE A 3 3.15 -26.72 -10.07
CA ILE A 3 2.58 -25.39 -10.31
C ILE A 3 1.84 -24.85 -9.08
N LEU A 4 1.07 -25.68 -8.40
CA LEU A 4 0.34 -25.27 -7.21
C LEU A 4 1.27 -24.89 -6.07
N ILE A 5 2.35 -25.66 -5.87
CA ILE A 5 3.39 -25.37 -4.88
C ILE A 5 4.12 -24.06 -5.23
N THR A 6 4.45 -23.85 -6.50
CA THR A 6 5.08 -22.61 -6.98
C THR A 6 4.21 -21.38 -6.68
N ILE A 7 2.92 -21.46 -7.00
CA ILE A 7 1.95 -20.37 -6.72
C ILE A 7 1.85 -20.13 -5.22
N LEU A 8 1.77 -21.19 -4.42
CA LEU A 8 1.66 -21.07 -2.96
C LEU A 8 2.89 -20.37 -2.35
N ILE A 9 4.10 -20.82 -2.70
CA ILE A 9 5.35 -20.23 -2.19
C ILE A 9 5.46 -18.76 -2.62
N ALA A 10 5.22 -18.46 -3.90
CA ALA A 10 5.25 -17.09 -4.40
C ALA A 10 4.24 -16.20 -3.68
N THR A 11 3.02 -16.69 -3.48
CA THR A 11 1.97 -15.96 -2.76
C THR A 11 2.37 -15.70 -1.31
N LEU A 12 2.98 -16.66 -0.63
CA LEU A 12 3.47 -16.49 0.74
C LEU A 12 4.59 -15.46 0.82
N VAL A 13 5.59 -15.54 -0.07
CA VAL A 13 6.72 -14.59 -0.10
C VAL A 13 6.23 -13.18 -0.41
N LEU A 14 5.49 -13.01 -1.51
CA LEU A 14 4.99 -11.68 -1.91
C LEU A 14 3.99 -11.12 -0.89
N GLY A 15 3.07 -11.95 -0.38
CA GLY A 15 2.12 -11.54 0.66
C GLY A 15 2.81 -11.08 1.93
N PHE A 16 3.90 -11.75 2.34
CA PHE A 16 4.70 -11.36 3.49
C PHE A 16 5.42 -10.02 3.25
N LEU A 17 6.01 -9.81 2.07
CA LEU A 17 6.68 -8.54 1.74
C LEU A 17 5.71 -7.38 1.64
N VAL A 18 4.53 -7.61 1.09
CA VAL A 18 3.44 -6.63 1.06
C VAL A 18 2.92 -6.34 2.46
N PHE A 19 2.78 -7.37 3.33
CA PHE A 19 2.41 -7.17 4.73
C PHE A 19 3.40 -6.26 5.47
N ILE A 20 4.70 -6.41 5.24
CA ILE A 20 5.74 -5.53 5.80
C ILE A 20 5.57 -4.10 5.26
N HIS A 21 5.37 -3.96 3.97
CA HIS A 21 5.20 -2.67 3.29
C HIS A 21 3.98 -1.91 3.84
N GLU A 22 2.81 -2.52 3.75
CA GLU A 22 1.56 -1.92 4.25
C GLU A 22 1.60 -1.71 5.77
N GLY A 23 2.29 -2.61 6.48
CA GLY A 23 2.58 -2.48 7.91
C GLY A 23 3.33 -1.20 8.25
N GLY A 24 4.24 -0.77 7.39
CA GLY A 24 4.94 0.52 7.52
C GLY A 24 3.97 1.70 7.50
N HIS A 25 3.12 1.78 6.47
CA HIS A 25 2.10 2.83 6.37
C HIS A 25 1.13 2.81 7.54
N PHE A 26 0.64 1.62 7.91
CA PHE A 26 -0.26 1.41 9.03
C PHE A 26 0.34 1.91 10.35
N LEU A 27 1.55 1.47 10.68
CA LEU A 27 2.23 1.84 11.94
C LEU A 27 2.49 3.34 12.00
N ALA A 28 2.97 3.95 10.91
CA ALA A 28 3.23 5.38 10.84
C ALA A 28 1.93 6.20 10.97
N ALA A 29 0.86 5.80 10.27
CA ALA A 29 -0.44 6.46 10.36
C ALA A 29 -0.99 6.40 11.79
N ARG A 30 -0.98 5.23 12.42
CA ARG A 30 -1.45 5.04 13.81
C ARG A 30 -0.60 5.81 14.82
N ALA A 31 0.72 5.87 14.64
CA ALA A 31 1.62 6.63 15.51
C ALA A 31 1.33 8.14 15.47
N PHE A 32 0.85 8.66 14.33
CA PHE A 32 0.44 10.05 14.20
C PHE A 32 -1.04 10.31 14.50
N GLY A 33 -1.78 9.30 14.98
CA GLY A 33 -3.18 9.42 15.35
C GLY A 33 -4.15 9.38 14.19
N VAL A 34 -3.70 9.00 12.99
CA VAL A 34 -4.56 8.85 11.81
C VAL A 34 -5.33 7.54 11.89
N ARG A 35 -6.61 7.59 11.53
CA ARG A 35 -7.45 6.41 11.41
C ARG A 35 -7.03 5.61 10.18
N VAL A 36 -6.95 4.29 10.36
CA VAL A 36 -6.82 3.33 9.27
C VAL A 36 -8.05 2.43 9.30
N SER A 37 -8.88 2.51 8.27
CA SER A 37 -10.16 1.78 8.23
C SER A 37 -9.98 0.31 7.88
N GLU A 38 -9.05 0.01 6.98
CA GLU A 38 -8.77 -1.36 6.52
C GLU A 38 -7.26 -1.61 6.39
N PHE A 39 -6.86 -2.82 6.72
CA PHE A 39 -5.53 -3.38 6.47
C PHE A 39 -5.72 -4.73 5.82
N MET A 40 -5.48 -4.82 4.52
CA MET A 40 -5.80 -6.00 3.72
C MET A 40 -4.59 -6.53 2.98
N ILE A 41 -4.46 -7.86 2.96
CA ILE A 41 -3.53 -8.55 2.08
C ILE A 41 -4.33 -9.00 0.85
N GLY A 42 -3.91 -8.55 -0.32
CA GLY A 42 -4.53 -8.83 -1.60
C GLY A 42 -5.24 -7.62 -2.22
N LEU A 43 -5.70 -7.79 -3.45
CA LEU A 43 -6.39 -6.74 -4.22
C LEU A 43 -7.79 -6.45 -3.64
N PRO A 44 -8.32 -5.22 -3.79
CA PRO A 44 -9.66 -4.88 -3.34
C PRO A 44 -10.73 -5.84 -3.89
N GLY A 45 -11.57 -6.39 -2.99
CA GLY A 45 -12.59 -7.35 -3.38
C GLY A 45 -13.23 -8.05 -2.18
N PRO A 46 -13.94 -9.18 -2.42
CA PRO A 46 -14.46 -10.00 -1.32
C PRO A 46 -13.33 -10.40 -0.36
N SER A 47 -13.57 -10.27 0.93
CA SER A 47 -12.52 -10.44 1.94
C SER A 47 -13.05 -11.16 3.18
N ILE A 48 -12.15 -11.92 3.83
CA ILE A 48 -12.36 -12.49 5.16
C ILE A 48 -11.46 -11.71 6.12
N GLY A 49 -12.03 -11.25 7.24
CA GLY A 49 -11.26 -10.45 8.19
C GLY A 49 -11.96 -10.19 9.50
N VAL A 50 -11.21 -9.62 10.44
CA VAL A 50 -11.65 -9.28 11.80
C VAL A 50 -11.43 -7.80 12.04
N THR A 51 -12.38 -7.14 12.69
CA THR A 51 -12.24 -5.73 13.09
C THR A 51 -11.65 -5.63 14.50
N TRP A 52 -10.52 -4.93 14.62
CA TRP A 52 -9.86 -4.68 15.88
C TRP A 52 -9.46 -3.21 16.01
N LYS A 53 -9.82 -2.58 17.12
CA LYS A 53 -9.55 -1.15 17.42
C LYS A 53 -9.89 -0.20 16.25
N GLY A 54 -11.02 -0.46 15.57
CA GLY A 54 -11.52 0.38 14.47
C GLY A 54 -10.88 0.12 13.11
N THR A 55 -9.93 -0.82 12.99
CA THR A 55 -9.34 -1.26 11.74
C THR A 55 -9.81 -2.67 11.41
N ARG A 56 -10.24 -2.90 10.17
CA ARG A 56 -10.54 -4.23 9.65
C ARG A 56 -9.29 -4.86 9.07
N PHE A 57 -8.81 -5.92 9.70
CA PHE A 57 -7.68 -6.73 9.23
C PHE A 57 -8.21 -7.93 8.46
N GLY A 58 -7.66 -8.22 7.28
CA GLY A 58 -8.15 -9.35 6.50
C GLY A 58 -7.30 -9.71 5.30
N VAL A 59 -7.78 -10.75 4.61
CA VAL A 59 -7.21 -11.24 3.35
C VAL A 59 -8.32 -11.27 2.31
N THR A 60 -8.02 -10.82 1.10
CA THR A 60 -8.96 -10.84 -0.02
C THR A 60 -8.81 -12.11 -0.84
N VAL A 61 -9.80 -12.39 -1.70
CA VAL A 61 -9.82 -13.61 -2.54
C VAL A 61 -8.61 -13.67 -3.49
N VAL A 62 -8.10 -12.51 -3.93
CA VAL A 62 -6.92 -12.44 -4.79
C VAL A 62 -5.74 -11.93 -3.98
N PRO A 63 -4.90 -12.82 -3.39
CA PRO A 63 -3.84 -12.44 -2.46
C PRO A 63 -2.58 -11.91 -3.18
N LEU A 64 -2.77 -11.05 -4.18
CA LEU A 64 -1.73 -10.34 -4.90
C LEU A 64 -1.75 -8.87 -4.51
N GLY A 65 -0.69 -8.39 -3.86
CA GLY A 65 -0.64 -7.03 -3.34
C GLY A 65 -1.27 -6.89 -1.95
N GLY A 66 -1.63 -5.68 -1.58
CA GLY A 66 -2.27 -5.32 -0.32
C GLY A 66 -2.58 -3.83 -0.28
N TYR A 67 -3.24 -3.39 0.79
CA TYR A 67 -3.45 -1.98 1.05
C TYR A 67 -3.75 -1.69 2.51
N ALA A 68 -3.27 -0.54 2.96
CA ALA A 68 -3.68 0.08 4.20
C ALA A 68 -4.55 1.31 3.88
N ALA A 69 -5.85 1.24 4.15
CA ALA A 69 -6.78 2.33 3.88
C ALA A 69 -6.63 3.42 4.95
N VAL A 70 -5.65 4.29 4.77
CA VAL A 70 -5.39 5.46 5.64
C VAL A 70 -6.44 6.52 5.33
N CYS A 71 -7.24 6.88 6.34
CA CYS A 71 -8.35 7.80 6.18
C CYS A 71 -7.89 9.24 5.86
N GLY A 72 -8.62 9.90 4.96
CA GLY A 72 -8.32 11.27 4.54
C GLY A 72 -7.11 11.39 3.59
N MET A 73 -6.67 10.30 2.95
CA MET A 73 -5.68 10.36 1.88
C MET A 73 -6.28 10.79 0.53
N GLY A 74 -7.60 10.93 0.45
CA GLY A 74 -8.28 11.50 -0.70
C GLY A 74 -7.75 12.89 -0.99
N THR A 75 -7.68 13.22 -2.27
CA THR A 75 -7.13 14.49 -2.75
C THR A 75 -8.26 15.37 -3.25
N GLY A 76 -8.39 16.53 -2.68
CA GLY A 76 -9.40 17.50 -3.08
C GLY A 76 -9.52 18.65 -2.09
N THR A 77 -10.34 19.63 -2.43
CA THR A 77 -10.81 20.63 -1.47
C THR A 77 -11.93 19.99 -0.68
N PRO A 78 -11.83 19.94 0.67
CA PRO A 78 -12.90 19.37 1.49
C PRO A 78 -14.25 20.02 1.19
N SER A 79 -15.31 19.20 1.16
CA SER A 79 -16.66 19.72 0.97
C SER A 79 -17.04 20.67 2.13
N PRO A 80 -17.63 21.84 1.85
CA PRO A 80 -18.09 22.74 2.90
C PRO A 80 -19.24 22.16 3.73
N HIS A 81 -19.89 21.11 3.23
CA HIS A 81 -21.09 20.51 3.84
C HIS A 81 -20.78 19.34 4.80
N LEU A 82 -19.50 18.93 4.95
CA LEU A 82 -19.09 17.77 5.75
C LEU A 82 -19.69 17.76 7.15
N LYS A 83 -19.63 18.90 7.87
CA LYS A 83 -20.12 18.99 9.24
C LYS A 83 -21.64 18.81 9.31
N ALA A 84 -22.39 19.47 8.41
CA ALA A 84 -23.85 19.37 8.38
C ALA A 84 -24.30 17.94 8.02
N VAL A 85 -23.69 17.34 6.99
CA VAL A 85 -23.95 15.96 6.56
C VAL A 85 -23.61 14.96 7.67
N LEU A 86 -22.45 15.13 8.35
CA LEU A 86 -22.08 14.27 9.48
C LEU A 86 -23.12 14.34 10.60
N GLY A 87 -23.56 15.54 10.97
CA GLY A 87 -24.60 15.75 12.00
C GLY A 87 -25.91 15.08 11.62
N TYR A 88 -26.38 15.27 10.39
CA TYR A 88 -27.60 14.65 9.90
C TYR A 88 -27.51 13.11 9.90
N MET A 89 -26.43 12.56 9.40
CA MET A 89 -26.20 11.12 9.35
C MET A 89 -26.14 10.49 10.74
N TYR A 90 -25.53 11.16 11.71
CA TYR A 90 -25.48 10.63 13.08
C TYR A 90 -26.81 10.72 13.79
N ALA A 91 -27.61 11.75 13.53
CA ALA A 91 -28.95 11.89 14.09
C ALA A 91 -29.92 10.81 13.54
N ASN A 92 -29.77 10.42 12.28
CA ASN A 92 -30.67 9.46 11.62
C ASN A 92 -30.12 8.01 11.57
N GLY A 93 -28.80 7.82 11.72
CA GLY A 93 -28.11 6.54 11.66
C GLY A 93 -27.96 5.99 10.24
N THR A 94 -29.01 6.01 9.44
CA THR A 94 -29.08 5.56 8.04
C THR A 94 -29.89 6.58 7.26
N ALA A 95 -29.40 6.99 6.09
CA ALA A 95 -30.13 7.87 5.18
C ALA A 95 -29.72 7.62 3.73
N ASP A 96 -30.64 7.88 2.81
CA ASP A 96 -30.35 7.92 1.38
C ASP A 96 -29.78 9.30 1.01
N MET A 97 -29.00 9.37 -0.07
CA MET A 97 -28.34 10.60 -0.51
C MET A 97 -29.34 11.72 -0.78
N GLU A 98 -30.47 11.39 -1.42
CA GLU A 98 -31.54 12.31 -1.75
C GLU A 98 -32.18 12.91 -0.46
N ASP A 99 -32.39 12.10 0.57
CA ASP A 99 -32.92 12.55 1.87
C ASP A 99 -31.95 13.54 2.55
N VAL A 100 -30.64 13.31 2.41
CA VAL A 100 -29.61 14.23 2.94
C VAL A 100 -29.60 15.55 2.17
N ALA A 101 -29.71 15.50 0.83
CA ALA A 101 -29.75 16.67 -0.03
C ALA A 101 -30.97 17.55 0.29
N ASP A 102 -32.15 16.94 0.34
CA ASP A 102 -33.41 17.65 0.63
C ASP A 102 -33.42 18.26 2.05
N ALA A 103 -32.99 17.50 3.06
CA ALA A 103 -32.99 17.97 4.44
C ALA A 103 -32.02 19.13 4.71
N LEU A 104 -30.90 19.18 3.98
CA LEU A 104 -29.88 20.22 4.15
C LEU A 104 -29.99 21.35 3.11
N GLY A 105 -30.89 21.22 2.12
CA GLY A 105 -31.09 22.21 1.06
C GLY A 105 -29.86 22.36 0.15
N ILE A 106 -29.16 21.26 -0.11
CA ILE A 106 -27.98 21.18 -0.98
C ILE A 106 -28.29 20.33 -2.22
N THR A 107 -27.47 20.42 -3.24
CA THR A 107 -27.64 19.59 -4.43
C THR A 107 -27.23 18.13 -4.17
N ASP A 108 -27.77 17.19 -4.97
CA ASP A 108 -27.40 15.77 -4.90
C ASP A 108 -25.88 15.56 -5.08
N ASP A 109 -25.25 16.32 -5.98
CA ASP A 109 -23.80 16.26 -6.20
C ASP A 109 -23.01 16.71 -4.95
N GLU A 110 -23.46 17.75 -4.26
CA GLU A 110 -22.82 18.22 -3.02
C GLU A 110 -23.03 17.24 -1.88
N ALA A 111 -24.22 16.67 -1.76
CA ALA A 111 -24.50 15.60 -0.79
C ALA A 111 -23.65 14.37 -1.06
N TYR A 112 -23.58 13.92 -2.31
CA TYR A 112 -22.75 12.79 -2.73
C TYR A 112 -21.26 13.02 -2.40
N GLN A 113 -20.71 14.18 -2.74
CA GLN A 113 -19.32 14.51 -2.42
C GLN A 113 -19.04 14.47 -0.91
N ALA A 114 -19.92 15.03 -0.11
CA ALA A 114 -19.75 15.05 1.34
C ALA A 114 -19.88 13.65 1.95
N LEU A 115 -20.84 12.83 1.50
CA LEU A 115 -21.05 11.45 1.94
C LEU A 115 -19.86 10.55 1.57
N GLU A 116 -19.34 10.66 0.35
CA GLU A 116 -18.16 9.91 -0.08
C GLU A 116 -16.90 10.32 0.71
N GLU A 117 -16.70 11.63 0.94
CA GLU A 117 -15.57 12.11 1.73
C GLU A 117 -15.65 11.63 3.19
N LEU A 118 -16.84 11.68 3.83
CA LEU A 118 -17.05 11.14 5.18
C LEU A 118 -16.86 9.61 5.22
N THR A 119 -17.12 8.94 4.12
CA THR A 119 -16.85 7.50 3.99
C THR A 119 -15.34 7.22 3.89
N GLU A 120 -14.61 8.03 3.13
CA GLU A 120 -13.14 7.96 3.10
C GLU A 120 -12.51 8.29 4.45
N TRP A 121 -13.14 9.15 5.25
CA TRP A 121 -12.76 9.41 6.63
C TRP A 121 -13.01 8.23 7.58
N GLY A 122 -13.78 7.24 7.13
CA GLY A 122 -14.25 6.14 7.96
C GLY A 122 -15.32 6.54 8.98
N SER A 123 -15.92 7.73 8.82
CA SER A 123 -17.00 8.24 9.65
C SER A 123 -18.36 7.72 9.20
N LEU A 124 -18.47 7.26 7.96
CA LEU A 124 -19.64 6.60 7.38
C LEU A 124 -19.26 5.29 6.68
N LYS A 125 -20.27 4.50 6.37
CA LYS A 125 -20.19 3.26 5.58
C LYS A 125 -20.93 3.42 4.27
N ARG A 126 -20.32 2.91 3.20
CA ARG A 126 -20.90 2.87 1.84
C ARG A 126 -22.09 1.92 1.74
N PRO A 127 -22.98 2.15 0.76
CA PRO A 127 -24.03 1.19 0.43
C PRO A 127 -23.47 -0.20 0.15
N THR A 128 -24.14 -1.22 0.66
CA THR A 128 -23.84 -2.62 0.36
C THR A 128 -24.71 -3.13 -0.80
N ARG A 129 -24.36 -4.28 -1.38
CA ARG A 129 -25.15 -4.88 -2.47
C ARG A 129 -26.63 -5.18 -2.12
N LYS A 130 -26.97 -5.16 -0.83
CA LYS A 130 -28.33 -5.41 -0.32
C LYS A 130 -29.13 -4.12 -0.15
N ASP A 131 -28.47 -2.97 -0.21
CA ASP A 131 -29.07 -1.66 -0.02
C ASP A 131 -29.48 -1.04 -1.37
N LYS A 132 -30.29 0.02 -1.29
CA LYS A 132 -30.40 0.94 -2.42
C LYS A 132 -29.02 1.54 -2.71
N LEU A 133 -28.76 1.90 -3.96
CA LEU A 133 -27.42 2.34 -4.42
C LEU A 133 -26.84 3.52 -3.64
N ASN A 134 -27.70 4.34 -3.01
CA ASN A 134 -27.32 5.62 -2.39
C ASN A 134 -27.54 5.66 -0.87
N THR A 135 -27.68 4.51 -0.20
CA THR A 135 -27.95 4.45 1.25
C THR A 135 -26.66 4.39 2.05
N TYR A 136 -26.36 5.42 2.82
CA TYR A 136 -25.20 5.50 3.71
C TYR A 136 -25.58 5.22 5.16
N ARG A 137 -24.60 4.78 5.99
CA ARG A 137 -24.83 4.41 7.39
C ARG A 137 -23.70 4.87 8.30
N THR A 138 -24.03 5.09 9.55
CA THR A 138 -23.04 5.27 10.61
C THR A 138 -22.36 3.93 10.92
N PRO A 139 -21.02 3.90 11.15
CA PRO A 139 -20.30 2.67 11.48
C PRO A 139 -20.67 2.17 12.87
N ALA A 140 -20.58 0.86 13.12
CA ALA A 140 -20.66 0.34 14.49
C ALA A 140 -19.51 0.87 15.34
N CYS A 141 -19.78 1.28 16.56
CA CYS A 141 -18.76 1.78 17.48
C CYS A 141 -19.09 1.50 18.95
N LEU A 142 -18.11 1.69 19.80
CA LEU A 142 -18.24 1.64 21.26
C LEU A 142 -18.10 3.07 21.80
N ILE A 143 -19.17 3.62 22.38
CA ILE A 143 -19.17 4.95 23.00
C ILE A 143 -19.50 4.78 24.48
N ASN A 144 -18.61 5.23 25.36
CA ASN A 144 -18.78 5.13 26.84
C ASN A 144 -19.11 3.71 27.30
N GLY A 145 -18.57 2.67 26.64
CA GLY A 145 -18.84 1.28 26.98
C GLY A 145 -20.15 0.72 26.41
N VAL A 146 -20.98 1.54 25.75
CA VAL A 146 -22.19 1.11 25.06
C VAL A 146 -21.88 0.81 23.61
N LYS A 147 -22.24 -0.39 23.17
CA LYS A 147 -22.10 -0.80 21.77
C LYS A 147 -23.26 -0.22 20.95
N HIS A 148 -22.92 0.58 19.96
CA HIS A 148 -23.86 1.04 18.93
C HIS A 148 -23.66 0.22 17.68
N ASP A 149 -24.74 -0.37 17.18
CA ASP A 149 -24.71 -1.13 15.93
C ASP A 149 -24.66 -0.19 14.72
N GLU A 150 -24.28 -0.75 13.57
CA GLU A 150 -24.22 -0.02 12.31
C GLU A 150 -25.61 0.54 11.93
N GLY A 151 -25.66 1.79 11.47
CA GLY A 151 -26.88 2.43 11.00
C GLY A 151 -27.84 2.85 12.14
N THR A 152 -27.40 2.82 13.40
CA THR A 152 -28.25 3.30 14.51
C THR A 152 -28.09 4.79 14.73
N PRO A 153 -29.20 5.55 14.99
CA PRO A 153 -29.16 6.96 15.38
C PRO A 153 -28.35 7.18 16.65
N ARG A 154 -27.68 8.34 16.72
CA ARG A 154 -26.82 8.71 17.88
C ARG A 154 -26.91 10.19 18.13
N GLU A 155 -27.23 10.56 19.36
CA GLU A 155 -27.14 11.94 19.77
C GLU A 155 -25.67 12.37 19.92
N VAL A 156 -25.30 13.42 19.19
CA VAL A 156 -24.00 14.08 19.32
C VAL A 156 -24.23 15.36 20.16
N ALA A 157 -23.80 15.35 21.42
CA ALA A 157 -24.01 16.46 22.35
C ALA A 157 -23.38 17.77 21.86
N ASN A 158 -22.21 17.70 21.22
CA ASN A 158 -21.51 18.85 20.63
C ASN A 158 -20.96 18.45 19.27
N LEU A 159 -21.65 18.86 18.20
CA LEU A 159 -21.28 18.55 16.84
C LEU A 159 -19.93 19.20 16.44
N ASP A 160 -19.60 20.37 17.00
CA ASP A 160 -18.34 21.06 16.70
C ASP A 160 -17.13 20.27 17.24
N GLU A 161 -17.21 19.84 18.48
CA GLU A 161 -16.15 19.03 19.09
C GLU A 161 -16.03 17.67 18.42
N PHE A 162 -17.17 17.04 18.11
CA PHE A 162 -17.19 15.77 17.42
C PHE A 162 -16.56 15.87 16.04
N PHE A 163 -16.98 16.84 15.23
CA PHE A 163 -16.42 17.07 13.90
C PHE A 163 -14.92 17.37 13.96
N ALA A 164 -14.48 18.23 14.89
CA ALA A 164 -13.06 18.49 15.10
C ALA A 164 -12.25 17.23 15.50
N SER A 165 -12.86 16.32 16.28
CA SER A 165 -12.23 15.05 16.65
C SER A 165 -12.09 14.10 15.45
N GLU A 166 -13.10 14.06 14.57
CA GLU A 166 -13.07 13.29 13.33
C GLU A 166 -12.03 13.85 12.36
N GLN A 167 -11.95 15.18 12.21
CA GLN A 167 -10.94 15.83 11.37
C GLN A 167 -9.50 15.52 11.81
N LYS A 168 -9.22 15.55 13.12
CA LYS A 168 -7.88 15.29 13.65
C LYS A 168 -7.34 13.89 13.31
N GLN A 169 -8.23 12.96 12.99
CA GLN A 169 -7.88 11.59 12.63
C GLN A 169 -7.62 11.41 11.12
N GLN A 170 -7.63 12.51 10.35
CA GLN A 170 -7.47 12.46 8.88
C GLN A 170 -6.03 12.79 8.46
N TYR A 171 -5.53 12.04 7.48
CA TYR A 171 -4.21 12.26 6.88
C TYR A 171 -4.04 13.70 6.36
N CYS A 172 -5.03 14.25 5.68
CA CYS A 172 -4.98 15.60 5.09
C CYS A 172 -4.79 16.71 6.13
N MET A 173 -5.17 16.49 7.40
CA MET A 173 -5.00 17.44 8.50
C MET A 173 -3.60 17.41 9.13
N LEU A 174 -2.79 16.45 8.77
CA LEU A 174 -1.42 16.36 9.30
C LEU A 174 -0.50 17.43 8.68
N PRO A 175 0.48 17.90 9.43
CA PRO A 175 1.56 18.73 8.87
C PRO A 175 2.34 17.92 7.82
N PHE A 176 2.89 18.62 6.82
CA PHE A 176 3.57 18.05 5.66
C PHE A 176 4.55 16.92 6.02
N TRP A 177 5.43 17.12 7.02
CA TRP A 177 6.42 16.12 7.39
C TRP A 177 5.82 14.80 7.88
N LYS A 178 4.71 14.84 8.63
CA LYS A 178 4.02 13.63 9.07
C LYS A 178 3.40 12.88 7.89
N ARG A 179 2.84 13.62 6.91
CA ARG A 179 2.30 13.02 5.68
C ARG A 179 3.38 12.31 4.89
N ILE A 180 4.54 12.97 4.68
CA ILE A 180 5.69 12.37 4.02
C ILE A 180 6.20 11.13 4.75
N THR A 181 6.28 11.17 6.08
CA THR A 181 6.70 10.00 6.87
C THR A 181 5.75 8.81 6.65
N ILE A 182 4.44 9.03 6.61
CA ILE A 182 3.47 7.97 6.34
C ILE A 182 3.70 7.38 4.93
N LEU A 183 3.87 8.23 3.91
CA LEU A 183 4.09 7.77 2.53
C LEU A 183 5.39 6.99 2.35
N LEU A 184 6.46 7.39 3.02
CA LEU A 184 7.75 6.72 2.90
C LEU A 184 7.90 5.51 3.83
N ALA A 185 7.00 5.32 4.79
CA ALA A 185 7.11 4.26 5.79
C ALA A 185 7.02 2.85 5.17
N GLY A 186 6.20 2.63 4.15
CA GLY A 186 6.12 1.35 3.45
C GLY A 186 7.44 0.95 2.78
N PRO A 187 7.93 1.75 1.83
CA PRO A 187 9.24 1.53 1.21
C PRO A 187 10.38 1.38 2.23
N PHE A 188 10.39 2.24 3.27
CA PHE A 188 11.40 2.17 4.33
C PHE A 188 11.37 0.82 5.06
N MET A 189 10.20 0.30 5.41
CA MET A 189 10.08 -0.99 6.09
C MET A 189 10.57 -2.15 5.22
N ASN A 190 10.37 -2.11 3.91
CA ASN A 190 10.94 -3.10 3.01
C ASN A 190 12.47 -3.05 2.96
N LEU A 191 13.06 -1.86 2.89
CA LEU A 191 14.52 -1.69 2.92
C LEU A 191 15.11 -2.09 4.28
N LEU A 192 14.42 -1.77 5.37
CA LEU A 192 14.82 -2.15 6.72
C LEU A 192 14.79 -3.67 6.91
N TYR A 193 13.73 -4.33 6.45
CA TYR A 193 13.64 -5.80 6.47
C TYR A 193 14.81 -6.44 5.73
N ALA A 194 15.08 -5.98 4.50
CA ALA A 194 16.19 -6.51 3.71
C ALA A 194 17.54 -6.30 4.40
N MET A 195 17.75 -5.13 5.01
CA MET A 195 18.98 -4.84 5.76
C MET A 195 19.15 -5.77 6.97
N ILE A 196 18.07 -6.01 7.73
CA ILE A 196 18.11 -6.95 8.86
C ILE A 196 18.46 -8.35 8.36
N VAL A 197 17.84 -8.81 7.27
CA VAL A 197 18.12 -10.13 6.68
C VAL A 197 19.57 -10.23 6.22
N PHE A 198 20.12 -9.20 5.56
CA PHE A 198 21.53 -9.20 5.14
C PHE A 198 22.47 -9.28 6.34
N VAL A 199 22.22 -8.53 7.41
CA VAL A 199 23.03 -8.62 8.63
C VAL A 199 22.93 -10.02 9.24
N VAL A 200 21.74 -10.61 9.32
CA VAL A 200 21.57 -11.98 9.85
C VAL A 200 22.33 -12.99 9.00
N ILE A 201 22.17 -12.95 7.66
CA ILE A 201 22.83 -13.92 6.79
C ILE A 201 24.36 -13.74 6.80
N TYR A 202 24.85 -12.51 6.60
CA TYR A 202 26.27 -12.29 6.41
C TYR A 202 27.08 -12.21 7.71
N SER A 203 26.47 -11.82 8.84
CA SER A 203 27.19 -11.64 10.13
C SER A 203 26.86 -12.67 11.19
N ILE A 204 25.71 -13.35 11.14
CA ILE A 204 25.33 -14.33 12.15
C ILE A 204 25.45 -15.73 11.61
N ILE A 205 24.89 -15.99 10.41
CA ILE A 205 24.91 -17.32 9.79
C ILE A 205 26.24 -17.55 9.06
N GLY A 206 26.74 -16.56 8.32
CA GLY A 206 27.86 -16.66 7.39
C GLY A 206 27.43 -17.22 6.02
N VAL A 207 28.29 -17.08 5.04
CA VAL A 207 28.09 -17.58 3.69
C VAL A 207 29.28 -18.42 3.25
N ASP A 208 29.00 -19.55 2.60
CA ASP A 208 30.03 -20.38 2.01
C ASP A 208 30.41 -19.85 0.62
N VAL A 209 31.66 -19.48 0.46
CA VAL A 209 32.20 -18.93 -0.79
C VAL A 209 33.17 -19.95 -1.37
N GLN A 210 32.90 -20.41 -2.60
CA GLN A 210 33.82 -21.27 -3.33
C GLN A 210 34.93 -20.41 -3.95
N MET A 211 36.14 -20.63 -3.49
CA MET A 211 37.33 -19.95 -4.02
C MET A 211 37.70 -20.50 -5.40
N GLN A 212 38.49 -19.75 -6.18
CA GLN A 212 38.99 -20.21 -7.47
C GLN A 212 39.85 -21.49 -7.36
N SER A 213 40.39 -21.78 -6.19
CA SER A 213 41.09 -23.04 -5.86
C SER A 213 40.17 -24.27 -5.75
N GLY A 214 38.84 -24.08 -5.75
CA GLY A 214 37.85 -25.12 -5.50
C GLY A 214 37.54 -25.32 -4.02
N GLU A 215 38.27 -24.67 -3.09
CA GLU A 215 38.04 -24.71 -1.67
C GLU A 215 36.82 -23.89 -1.28
N VAL A 216 35.98 -24.45 -0.40
CA VAL A 216 34.82 -23.73 0.16
C VAL A 216 35.24 -23.12 1.50
N VAL A 217 35.20 -21.81 1.60
CA VAL A 217 35.52 -21.06 2.80
C VAL A 217 34.26 -20.45 3.38
N HIS A 218 34.02 -20.71 4.67
CA HIS A 218 32.92 -20.09 5.40
C HIS A 218 33.29 -18.67 5.80
N TYR A 219 32.59 -17.69 5.23
CA TYR A 219 32.83 -16.27 5.47
C TYR A 219 31.75 -15.68 6.40
N VAL A 220 32.20 -15.04 7.50
CA VAL A 220 31.36 -14.27 8.41
C VAL A 220 31.87 -12.83 8.39
N LEU A 221 31.03 -11.91 7.96
CA LEU A 221 31.36 -10.48 7.95
C LEU A 221 31.10 -9.85 9.32
N ALA A 222 31.87 -8.83 9.67
CA ALA A 222 31.51 -7.99 10.80
C ALA A 222 30.15 -7.29 10.53
N PRO A 223 29.30 -7.05 11.55
CA PRO A 223 27.97 -6.47 11.36
C PRO A 223 28.00 -5.14 10.60
N PHE A 224 29.01 -4.32 10.82
CA PHE A 224 29.20 -3.07 10.10
C PHE A 224 29.46 -3.30 8.60
N ASP A 225 30.30 -4.28 8.26
CA ASP A 225 30.61 -4.60 6.87
C ASP A 225 29.41 -5.19 6.14
N ALA A 226 28.56 -5.98 6.82
CA ALA A 226 27.30 -6.48 6.29
C ALA A 226 26.32 -5.34 6.00
N ILE A 227 26.24 -4.33 6.90
CA ILE A 227 25.42 -3.13 6.67
C ILE A 227 25.94 -2.35 5.45
N VAL A 228 27.26 -2.15 5.34
CA VAL A 228 27.87 -1.48 4.18
C VAL A 228 27.58 -2.25 2.88
N ALA A 229 27.70 -3.57 2.90
CA ALA A 229 27.37 -4.43 1.77
C ALA A 229 25.88 -4.32 1.38
N GLY A 230 24.98 -4.29 2.37
CA GLY A 230 23.55 -4.06 2.16
C GLY A 230 23.26 -2.72 1.50
N PHE A 231 23.86 -1.62 1.96
CA PHE A 231 23.71 -0.31 1.31
C PHE A 231 24.27 -0.28 -0.12
N LYS A 232 25.41 -0.94 -0.36
CA LYS A 232 25.97 -1.08 -1.72
C LYS A 232 25.00 -1.83 -2.62
N TYR A 233 24.38 -2.91 -2.12
CA TYR A 233 23.38 -3.66 -2.86
C TYR A 233 22.13 -2.81 -3.18
N ILE A 234 21.59 -2.09 -2.19
CA ILE A 234 20.48 -1.15 -2.38
C ILE A 234 20.83 -0.10 -3.45
N GLY A 235 22.03 0.47 -3.37
CA GLY A 235 22.52 1.43 -4.36
C GLY A 235 22.62 0.83 -5.77
N MET A 236 23.11 -0.40 -5.90
CA MET A 236 23.18 -1.10 -7.19
C MET A 236 21.79 -1.31 -7.79
N VAL A 237 20.83 -1.77 -6.99
CA VAL A 237 19.43 -1.95 -7.45
C VAL A 237 18.80 -0.60 -7.81
N ALA A 238 19.07 0.47 -7.05
CA ALA A 238 18.58 1.80 -7.36
C ALA A 238 19.12 2.30 -8.72
N VAL A 239 20.40 2.11 -8.98
CA VAL A 239 21.02 2.46 -10.28
C VAL A 239 20.41 1.62 -11.41
N ALA A 240 20.17 0.34 -11.20
CA ALA A 240 19.49 -0.52 -12.18
C ALA A 240 18.06 -0.02 -12.49
N ILE A 241 17.28 0.31 -11.48
CA ILE A 241 15.92 0.86 -11.66
C ILE A 241 15.96 2.20 -12.41
N LEU A 242 16.89 3.09 -12.06
CA LEU A 242 17.08 4.35 -12.77
C LEU A 242 17.54 4.15 -14.22
N GLY A 243 18.24 3.05 -14.50
CA GLY A 243 18.62 2.63 -15.84
C GLY A 243 17.44 2.42 -16.80
N LEU A 244 16.24 2.14 -16.28
CA LEU A 244 15.00 2.07 -17.06
C LEU A 244 14.65 3.40 -17.77
N PHE A 245 15.08 4.52 -17.21
CA PHE A 245 14.81 5.86 -17.74
C PHE A 245 15.91 6.36 -18.69
N ASN A 246 16.99 5.60 -18.85
CA ASN A 246 18.08 5.92 -19.76
C ASN A 246 17.95 5.07 -21.04
N PRO A 247 17.73 5.67 -22.23
CA PRO A 247 17.56 4.93 -23.48
C PRO A 247 18.72 3.99 -23.82
N ALA A 248 19.94 4.28 -23.35
CA ALA A 248 21.12 3.45 -23.61
C ALA A 248 21.16 2.16 -22.77
N THR A 249 20.53 2.15 -21.59
CA THR A 249 20.56 1.02 -20.65
C THR A 249 19.19 0.39 -20.41
N ALA A 250 18.12 1.03 -20.87
CA ALA A 250 16.75 0.56 -20.63
C ALA A 250 16.52 -0.85 -21.18
N ALA A 251 16.99 -1.16 -22.39
CA ALA A 251 16.83 -2.47 -23.00
C ALA A 251 17.52 -3.56 -22.16
N ASP A 252 18.76 -3.33 -21.74
CA ASP A 252 19.52 -4.26 -20.90
C ASP A 252 18.91 -4.43 -19.52
N THR A 253 18.42 -3.33 -18.92
CA THR A 253 17.77 -3.35 -17.62
C THR A 253 16.46 -4.16 -17.69
N VAL A 254 15.66 -3.95 -18.72
CA VAL A 254 14.44 -4.72 -18.95
C VAL A 254 14.78 -6.18 -19.23
N ALA A 255 15.81 -6.45 -20.05
CA ALA A 255 16.26 -7.80 -20.33
C ALA A 255 16.70 -8.57 -19.07
N ASN A 256 17.22 -7.90 -18.06
CA ASN A 256 17.64 -8.51 -16.79
C ASN A 256 16.57 -8.43 -15.69
N SER A 257 15.42 -7.83 -15.96
CA SER A 257 14.31 -7.75 -15.00
C SER A 257 13.43 -9.00 -15.07
N THR A 258 12.64 -9.19 -14.02
CA THR A 258 11.82 -10.40 -13.84
C THR A 258 10.39 -9.99 -13.44
N SER A 259 9.39 -10.58 -14.09
CA SER A 259 7.98 -10.38 -13.75
C SER A 259 7.53 -11.27 -12.58
N ILE A 260 6.23 -11.19 -12.25
CA ILE A 260 5.64 -12.01 -11.21
C ILE A 260 5.76 -13.53 -11.50
N VAL A 261 5.82 -13.93 -12.78
CA VAL A 261 6.00 -15.34 -13.17
C VAL A 261 7.41 -15.80 -12.85
N GLY A 262 8.42 -15.02 -13.22
CA GLY A 262 9.79 -15.34 -12.88
C GLY A 262 10.05 -15.28 -11.37
N ILE A 263 9.47 -14.29 -10.64
CA ILE A 263 9.51 -14.27 -9.18
C ILE A 263 8.93 -15.56 -8.60
N ALA A 264 7.82 -16.07 -9.16
CA ALA A 264 7.21 -17.31 -8.69
C ALA A 264 8.11 -18.53 -8.92
N VAL A 265 8.74 -18.64 -10.08
CA VAL A 265 9.68 -19.73 -10.38
C VAL A 265 10.91 -19.65 -9.48
N LEU A 266 11.51 -18.46 -9.36
CA LEU A 266 12.69 -18.25 -8.53
C LEU A 266 12.42 -18.44 -7.04
N SER A 267 11.21 -18.10 -6.53
CA SER A 267 10.85 -18.35 -5.14
C SER A 267 10.74 -19.85 -4.83
N LYS A 268 10.24 -20.67 -5.78
CA LYS A 268 10.27 -22.12 -5.66
C LYS A 268 11.71 -22.64 -5.62
N THR A 269 12.55 -22.21 -6.54
CA THR A 269 13.97 -22.60 -6.57
C THR A 269 14.69 -22.24 -5.27
N ALA A 270 14.44 -21.02 -4.76
CA ALA A 270 14.99 -20.58 -3.49
C ALA A 270 14.49 -21.42 -2.30
N PHE A 271 13.23 -21.81 -2.31
CA PHE A 271 12.63 -22.69 -1.29
C PHE A 271 13.26 -24.10 -1.31
N GLU A 272 13.44 -24.69 -2.50
CA GLU A 272 14.08 -25.99 -2.68
C GLU A 272 15.56 -25.98 -2.28
N ALA A 273 16.25 -24.84 -2.46
CA ALA A 273 17.62 -24.64 -2.00
C ALA A 273 17.75 -24.44 -0.48
N GLY A 274 16.63 -24.27 0.22
CA GLY A 274 16.57 -24.21 1.69
C GLY A 274 16.19 -22.84 2.24
N PHE A 275 15.97 -22.80 3.56
CA PHE A 275 15.43 -21.63 4.27
C PHE A 275 16.30 -20.37 4.11
N ILE A 276 17.63 -20.50 4.18
CA ILE A 276 18.55 -19.34 4.04
C ILE A 276 18.44 -18.74 2.63
N SER A 277 18.36 -19.59 1.60
CA SER A 277 18.19 -19.15 0.21
C SER A 277 16.86 -18.42 0.00
N LEU A 278 15.76 -18.94 0.57
CA LEU A 278 14.46 -18.31 0.53
C LEU A 278 14.45 -16.94 1.24
N LEU A 279 15.11 -16.88 2.41
CA LEU A 279 15.25 -15.64 3.19
C LEU A 279 16.07 -14.60 2.41
N SER A 280 17.19 -14.98 1.81
CA SER A 280 18.01 -14.14 0.96
C SER A 280 17.22 -13.64 -0.25
N PHE A 281 16.52 -14.52 -0.94
CA PHE A 281 15.66 -14.19 -2.07
C PHE A 281 14.58 -13.17 -1.68
N SER A 282 13.91 -13.38 -0.53
CA SER A 282 12.89 -12.45 -0.04
C SER A 282 13.47 -11.06 0.25
N ALA A 283 14.70 -10.97 0.77
CA ALA A 283 15.38 -9.69 1.00
C ALA A 283 15.69 -8.96 -0.32
N VAL A 284 16.15 -9.68 -1.34
CA VAL A 284 16.41 -9.13 -2.69
C VAL A 284 15.12 -8.56 -3.28
N ILE A 285 14.03 -9.31 -3.24
CA ILE A 285 12.71 -8.84 -3.73
C ILE A 285 12.22 -7.65 -2.90
N SER A 286 12.45 -7.65 -1.59
CA SER A 286 12.06 -6.55 -0.69
C SER A 286 12.78 -5.24 -1.05
N VAL A 287 14.08 -5.28 -1.37
CA VAL A 287 14.81 -4.09 -1.86
C VAL A 287 14.18 -3.59 -3.17
N SER A 288 13.94 -4.48 -4.11
CA SER A 288 13.34 -4.13 -5.41
C SER A 288 11.95 -3.51 -5.23
N LEU A 289 11.11 -4.11 -4.38
CA LEU A 289 9.75 -3.62 -4.08
C LEU A 289 9.79 -2.24 -3.40
N GLY A 290 10.66 -2.07 -2.39
CA GLY A 290 10.83 -0.80 -1.69
C GLY A 290 11.29 0.33 -2.60
N LEU A 291 12.29 0.08 -3.44
CA LEU A 291 12.82 1.08 -4.38
C LEU A 291 11.86 1.36 -5.54
N ALA A 292 11.18 0.33 -6.07
CA ALA A 292 10.19 0.52 -7.12
C ALA A 292 9.02 1.40 -6.63
N ASN A 293 8.57 1.23 -5.38
CA ASN A 293 7.54 2.08 -4.80
C ASN A 293 7.98 3.53 -4.55
N LEU A 294 9.28 3.83 -4.55
CA LEU A 294 9.78 5.21 -4.50
C LEU A 294 9.82 5.90 -5.87
N LEU A 295 9.53 5.21 -6.97
CA LEU A 295 9.46 5.83 -8.28
C LEU A 295 8.38 6.92 -8.33
N PRO A 296 8.64 8.06 -9.01
CA PRO A 296 7.71 9.19 -9.09
C PRO A 296 6.56 8.92 -10.07
N ILE A 297 5.94 7.77 -9.97
CA ILE A 297 4.88 7.29 -10.88
C ILE A 297 3.63 6.98 -10.06
N PRO A 298 2.52 7.72 -10.19
CA PRO A 298 1.25 7.28 -9.63
C PRO A 298 0.82 5.94 -10.29
N PRO A 299 0.34 4.96 -9.55
CA PRO A 299 -0.21 4.98 -8.19
C PRO A 299 0.78 4.61 -7.05
N LEU A 300 2.10 4.59 -7.32
CA LEU A 300 3.12 4.23 -6.33
C LEU A 300 3.28 5.32 -5.25
N ASP A 301 3.87 4.97 -4.11
CA ASP A 301 4.09 5.91 -2.98
C ASP A 301 4.97 7.10 -3.38
N GLY A 302 6.00 6.86 -4.18
CA GLY A 302 6.86 7.91 -4.75
C GLY A 302 6.10 8.90 -5.62
N GLY A 303 5.09 8.46 -6.36
CA GLY A 303 4.21 9.34 -7.11
C GLY A 303 3.38 10.23 -6.19
N ARG A 304 2.81 9.68 -5.13
CA ARG A 304 2.10 10.45 -4.09
C ARG A 304 3.02 11.41 -3.35
N PHE A 305 4.24 10.98 -3.03
CA PHE A 305 5.27 11.83 -2.44
C PHE A 305 5.55 13.06 -3.31
N VAL A 306 5.76 12.88 -4.61
CA VAL A 306 5.99 14.00 -5.54
C VAL A 306 4.79 14.95 -5.59
N ILE A 307 3.57 14.42 -5.58
CA ILE A 307 2.34 15.23 -5.52
C ILE A 307 2.30 16.08 -4.26
N GLU A 308 2.59 15.51 -3.09
CA GLU A 308 2.63 16.23 -1.81
C GLU A 308 3.69 17.35 -1.80
N VAL A 309 4.88 17.07 -2.33
CA VAL A 309 5.97 18.06 -2.47
C VAL A 309 5.53 19.19 -3.41
N TYR A 310 4.95 18.86 -4.56
CA TYR A 310 4.44 19.84 -5.51
C TYR A 310 3.38 20.76 -4.87
N GLN A 311 2.39 20.19 -4.18
CA GLN A 311 1.33 20.95 -3.50
C GLN A 311 1.93 21.87 -2.41
N LYS A 312 2.93 21.39 -1.67
CA LYS A 312 3.64 22.20 -0.66
C LYS A 312 4.36 23.40 -1.26
N ILE A 313 5.07 23.20 -2.39
CA ILE A 313 5.82 24.26 -3.08
C ILE A 313 4.86 25.26 -3.73
N ARG A 314 3.84 24.77 -4.42
CA ARG A 314 2.89 25.62 -5.16
C ARG A 314 1.82 26.24 -4.27
N ARG A 315 1.67 25.76 -3.04
CA ARG A 315 0.60 26.17 -2.09
C ARG A 315 -0.81 26.07 -2.68
N LYS A 316 -1.01 25.12 -3.58
CA LYS A 316 -2.29 24.83 -4.25
C LYS A 316 -2.51 23.34 -4.33
N ASN A 317 -3.72 22.90 -4.00
CA ASN A 317 -4.11 21.51 -4.21
C ASN A 317 -4.24 21.24 -5.72
N ILE A 318 -3.82 20.04 -6.14
CA ILE A 318 -4.06 19.53 -7.48
C ILE A 318 -5.54 19.16 -7.59
N SER A 319 -6.16 19.48 -8.71
CA SER A 319 -7.56 19.10 -8.92
C SER A 319 -7.72 17.56 -8.97
N ILE A 320 -8.84 17.05 -8.48
CA ILE A 320 -9.17 15.61 -8.51
C ILE A 320 -9.08 15.06 -9.93
N ARG A 321 -9.52 15.83 -10.94
CA ARG A 321 -9.44 15.43 -12.35
C ARG A 321 -7.98 15.22 -12.80
N ALA A 322 -7.08 16.14 -12.46
CA ALA A 322 -5.66 16.03 -12.81
C ALA A 322 -5.00 14.84 -12.13
N LEU A 323 -5.34 14.58 -10.86
CA LEU A 323 -4.85 13.42 -10.12
C LEU A 323 -5.35 12.09 -10.72
N ASN A 324 -6.63 12.04 -11.11
CA ASN A 324 -7.18 10.87 -11.77
C ASN A 324 -6.49 10.60 -13.11
N TYR A 325 -6.26 11.63 -13.93
CA TYR A 325 -5.51 11.46 -15.19
C TYR A 325 -4.08 11.01 -14.96
N LEU A 326 -3.38 11.55 -13.97
CA LEU A 326 -2.03 11.13 -13.60
C LEU A 326 -2.01 9.67 -13.13
N SER A 327 -2.99 9.28 -12.29
CA SER A 327 -3.10 7.91 -11.79
C SER A 327 -3.45 6.92 -12.90
N ILE A 328 -4.38 7.27 -13.80
CA ILE A 328 -4.74 6.43 -14.96
C ILE A 328 -3.53 6.31 -15.89
N GLY A 329 -2.84 7.40 -16.21
CA GLY A 329 -1.65 7.38 -17.06
C GLY A 329 -0.53 6.53 -16.47
N GLY A 330 -0.26 6.68 -15.16
CA GLY A 330 0.72 5.87 -14.44
C GLY A 330 0.32 4.39 -14.41
N MET A 331 -0.96 4.09 -14.19
CA MET A 331 -1.48 2.71 -14.23
C MET A 331 -1.34 2.09 -15.62
N CYS A 332 -1.67 2.83 -16.69
CA CYS A 332 -1.51 2.35 -18.05
C CYS A 332 -0.04 2.06 -18.38
N LEU A 333 0.88 2.95 -17.97
CA LEU A 333 2.32 2.75 -18.13
C LEU A 333 2.78 1.49 -17.38
N PHE A 334 2.36 1.35 -16.13
CA PHE A 334 2.70 0.19 -15.30
C PHE A 334 2.15 -1.11 -15.90
N MET A 335 0.91 -1.12 -16.38
CA MET A 335 0.29 -2.28 -17.02
C MET A 335 0.98 -2.65 -18.34
N ALA A 336 1.36 -1.67 -19.15
CA ALA A 336 2.11 -1.92 -20.40
C ALA A 336 3.47 -2.57 -20.07
N PHE A 337 4.19 -2.04 -19.09
CA PHE A 337 5.45 -2.60 -18.61
C PHE A 337 5.26 -4.02 -18.05
N PHE A 338 4.22 -4.23 -17.24
CA PHE A 338 3.89 -5.54 -16.68
C PHE A 338 3.61 -6.59 -17.76
N VAL A 339 2.80 -6.26 -18.77
CA VAL A 339 2.48 -7.16 -19.89
C VAL A 339 3.75 -7.50 -20.68
N PHE A 340 4.61 -6.51 -20.93
CA PHE A 340 5.87 -6.73 -21.60
C PHE A 340 6.78 -7.72 -20.84
N MET A 341 6.96 -7.48 -19.54
CA MET A 341 7.75 -8.34 -18.65
C MET A 341 7.17 -9.74 -18.53
N LEU A 342 5.83 -9.85 -18.45
CA LEU A 342 5.13 -11.13 -18.41
C LEU A 342 5.41 -11.95 -19.67
N ASN A 343 5.33 -11.32 -20.87
CA ASN A 343 5.64 -11.99 -22.13
C ASN A 343 7.10 -12.48 -22.14
N GLN A 344 8.04 -11.67 -21.67
CA GLN A 344 9.46 -12.04 -21.61
C GLN A 344 9.68 -13.25 -20.69
N ASP A 345 9.07 -13.27 -19.50
CA ASP A 345 9.21 -14.40 -18.58
C ASP A 345 8.54 -15.68 -19.10
N VAL A 346 7.39 -15.56 -19.76
CA VAL A 346 6.76 -16.70 -20.45
C VAL A 346 7.69 -17.29 -21.51
N GLN A 347 8.35 -16.45 -22.32
CA GLN A 347 9.33 -16.92 -23.29
C GLN A 347 10.50 -17.63 -22.61
N ARG A 348 11.04 -17.10 -21.52
CA ARG A 348 12.19 -17.67 -20.80
C ARG A 348 11.86 -18.96 -20.05
N PHE A 349 10.86 -18.90 -19.18
CA PHE A 349 10.60 -19.98 -18.21
C PHE A 349 9.65 -21.06 -18.74
N ILE A 350 8.82 -20.77 -19.74
CA ILE A 350 7.89 -21.75 -20.33
C ILE A 350 8.41 -22.28 -21.66
N PHE A 351 8.90 -21.42 -22.55
CA PHE A 351 9.37 -21.83 -23.87
C PHE A 351 10.90 -22.06 -23.97
N GLY A 352 11.66 -21.73 -22.91
CA GLY A 352 13.10 -21.93 -22.87
C GLY A 352 13.91 -20.97 -23.77
N ASN A 353 13.28 -19.90 -24.25
CA ASN A 353 13.91 -18.90 -25.09
C ASN A 353 14.60 -17.84 -24.20
N TRP A 354 15.91 -18.00 -24.01
CA TRP A 354 16.69 -17.09 -23.17
C TRP A 354 17.30 -15.90 -23.95
N GLY A 355 16.75 -15.57 -25.11
CA GLY A 355 16.93 -14.38 -25.93
C GLY A 355 18.35 -14.03 -26.31
#